data_c3cda5143a00f20ca4804e494a5687eb
#
_entry.id   c3cda5143a00f20ca4804e494a5687eb
#
_cell.length_a   1.000
_cell.length_b   1.000
_cell.length_c   1.000
_cell.angle_alpha   90.00
_cell.angle_beta   90.00
_cell.angle_gamma   90.00
#
_symmetry.space_group_name_H-M   'P 1'
#
loop_
_entity.id
_entity.type
_entity.pdbx_description
1 polymer ?
#
loop_
_entity_poly.entity_id
_entity_poly.type
_entity_poly.pdbx_seq_one_letter_code
_entity_poly.pdbx_strand_id
1 'polypeptide(L)'
;VALLRAVLGDGDLHGRLRAMKRYFLLDKGDFLVHFTDNAGEELARRAPDISVSRLQSLLELSLKLSTASTDPHNDDLTCSLERQGIIHQLLSIHVTGGAKGYAPADADLDLDENAAQMTPKEALRLTGFETFALDYNAPWPVSLVLSRRAITKYQLLFRHVFHCKHVERRLCEAWQTHQATRAAAAQTTGAGDGGSLGRAYVLSQRMLHFLQNFTYYLMCEVVEPNWHAFETALRDAQSVDELVDAHERFLDACMKE
;
A
#
# COMPACT_ATOMS: atom_id res chain seq x y z
N VAL A 1 -23.13 -6.31 25.21
CA VAL A 1 -22.18 -7.16 25.97
C VAL A 1 -21.96 -8.50 25.29
N ALA A 2 -23.02 -9.25 24.94
CA ALA A 2 -22.86 -10.58 24.28
C ALA A 2 -22.15 -10.46 22.92
N LEU A 3 -22.57 -9.52 22.06
CA LEU A 3 -21.97 -9.28 20.75
C LEU A 3 -20.50 -8.81 20.86
N LEU A 4 -20.18 -7.95 21.81
CA LEU A 4 -18.82 -7.50 22.08
C LEU A 4 -17.91 -8.70 22.43
N ARG A 5 -18.40 -9.62 23.29
CA ARG A 5 -17.63 -10.83 23.63
C ARG A 5 -17.44 -11.76 22.42
N ALA A 6 -18.45 -11.90 21.55
CA ALA A 6 -18.33 -12.69 20.33
C ALA A 6 -17.30 -12.06 19.36
N VAL A 7 -17.26 -10.75 19.23
CA VAL A 7 -16.32 -10.04 18.36
C VAL A 7 -14.88 -10.11 18.89
N LEU A 8 -14.69 -9.88 20.19
CA LEU A 8 -13.35 -9.88 20.82
C LEU A 8 -12.82 -11.27 21.11
N GLY A 9 -13.69 -12.22 21.50
CA GLY A 9 -13.31 -13.58 21.87
C GLY A 9 -13.34 -14.54 20.69
N ASP A 10 -14.54 -14.93 20.26
CA ASP A 10 -14.70 -15.96 19.22
C ASP A 10 -14.20 -15.49 17.85
N GLY A 11 -14.31 -14.18 17.55
CA GLY A 11 -13.86 -13.57 16.31
C GLY A 11 -12.38 -13.24 16.25
N ASP A 12 -11.67 -13.27 17.38
CA ASP A 12 -10.27 -12.82 17.50
C ASP A 12 -10.00 -11.49 16.77
N LEU A 13 -10.82 -10.48 17.05
CA LEU A 13 -10.69 -9.17 16.44
C LEU A 13 -9.26 -8.60 16.59
N HIS A 14 -8.64 -8.81 17.75
CA HIS A 14 -7.31 -8.27 18.02
C HIS A 14 -6.23 -8.91 17.14
N GLY A 15 -6.25 -10.24 16.97
CA GLY A 15 -5.35 -10.94 16.06
C GLY A 15 -5.55 -10.49 14.60
N ARG A 16 -6.80 -10.35 14.17
CA ARG A 16 -7.16 -9.91 12.82
C ARG A 16 -6.75 -8.46 12.53
N LEU A 17 -6.95 -7.54 13.46
CA LEU A 17 -6.48 -6.16 13.32
C LEU A 17 -4.95 -6.08 13.24
N ARG A 18 -4.24 -6.90 14.01
CA ARG A 18 -2.78 -7.02 13.87
C ARG A 18 -2.37 -7.62 12.53
N ALA A 19 -3.11 -8.60 12.02
CA ALA A 19 -2.90 -9.14 10.68
C ALA A 19 -3.12 -8.04 9.62
N MET A 20 -4.19 -7.24 9.73
CA MET A 20 -4.41 -6.08 8.86
C MET A 20 -3.23 -5.09 8.90
N LYS A 21 -2.71 -4.75 10.08
CA LYS A 21 -1.52 -3.90 10.21
C LYS A 21 -0.30 -4.52 9.50
N ARG A 22 -0.05 -5.81 9.70
CA ARG A 22 1.09 -6.51 9.10
C ARG A 22 1.04 -6.50 7.58
N TYR A 23 -0.12 -6.76 6.99
CA TYR A 23 -0.26 -6.94 5.55
C TYR A 23 -0.53 -5.64 4.81
N PHE A 24 -1.46 -4.82 5.28
CA PHE A 24 -1.87 -3.61 4.57
C PHE A 24 -0.99 -2.40 4.90
N LEU A 25 -0.52 -2.29 6.13
CA LEU A 25 0.38 -1.20 6.53
C LEU A 25 1.85 -1.61 6.52
N LEU A 26 2.16 -2.82 6.05
CA LEU A 26 3.53 -3.35 5.87
C LEU A 26 4.40 -3.29 7.13
N ASP A 27 3.83 -3.46 8.31
CA ASP A 27 4.57 -3.58 9.57
C ASP A 27 5.60 -4.74 9.50
N LYS A 28 5.23 -5.83 8.80
CA LYS A 28 6.15 -6.92 8.41
C LYS A 28 6.18 -7.03 6.89
N GLY A 29 7.13 -6.33 6.27
CA GLY A 29 7.23 -6.23 4.82
C GLY A 29 7.97 -7.37 4.12
N ASP A 30 8.46 -8.38 4.84
CA ASP A 30 9.22 -9.51 4.28
C ASP A 30 8.43 -10.31 3.25
N PHE A 31 7.13 -10.58 3.51
CA PHE A 31 6.28 -11.27 2.54
C PHE A 31 6.15 -10.50 1.22
N LEU A 32 6.15 -9.16 1.30
CA LEU A 32 6.03 -8.31 0.12
C LEU A 32 7.28 -8.38 -0.76
N VAL A 33 8.47 -8.48 -0.16
CA VAL A 33 9.72 -8.68 -0.89
C VAL A 33 9.67 -10.00 -1.64
N HIS A 34 9.33 -11.10 -0.96
CA HIS A 34 9.17 -12.41 -1.62
C HIS A 34 8.09 -12.39 -2.70
N PHE A 35 6.97 -11.70 -2.45
CA PHE A 35 5.89 -11.57 -3.42
C PHE A 35 6.34 -10.78 -4.66
N THR A 36 7.00 -9.64 -4.49
CA THR A 36 7.47 -8.83 -5.63
C THR A 36 8.57 -9.54 -6.42
N ASP A 37 9.40 -10.36 -5.78
CA ASP A 37 10.42 -11.16 -6.47
C ASP A 37 9.76 -12.26 -7.31
N ASN A 38 8.76 -12.94 -6.79
CA ASN A 38 8.09 -14.06 -7.48
C ASN A 38 7.05 -13.58 -8.50
N ALA A 39 6.33 -12.51 -8.22
CA ALA A 39 5.22 -11.99 -9.04
C ALA A 39 5.64 -10.82 -9.95
N GLY A 40 6.89 -10.37 -9.91
CA GLY A 40 7.35 -9.18 -10.63
C GLY A 40 7.08 -9.21 -12.13
N GLU A 41 7.31 -10.36 -12.78
CA GLU A 41 7.04 -10.54 -14.22
C GLU A 41 5.53 -10.47 -14.53
N GLU A 42 4.70 -11.04 -13.67
CA GLU A 42 3.24 -11.03 -13.84
C GLU A 42 2.69 -9.62 -13.61
N LEU A 43 3.15 -8.94 -12.55
CA LEU A 43 2.76 -7.55 -12.23
C LEU A 43 3.27 -6.52 -13.25
N ALA A 44 4.33 -6.82 -14.00
CA ALA A 44 4.81 -5.96 -15.09
C ALA A 44 3.90 -5.99 -16.33
N ARG A 45 3.04 -7.00 -16.45
CA ARG A 45 2.06 -7.10 -17.55
C ARG A 45 0.97 -6.05 -17.41
N ARG A 46 0.19 -5.88 -18.48
CA ARG A 46 -1.00 -5.02 -18.46
C ARG A 46 -2.10 -5.66 -17.60
N ALA A 47 -2.84 -4.84 -16.89
CA ALA A 47 -3.90 -5.31 -15.99
C ALA A 47 -4.90 -6.32 -16.62
N PRO A 48 -5.36 -6.15 -17.89
CA PRO A 48 -6.24 -7.14 -18.52
C PRO A 48 -5.61 -8.52 -18.79
N ASP A 49 -4.27 -8.57 -18.89
CA ASP A 49 -3.53 -9.79 -19.25
C ASP A 49 -3.10 -10.59 -18.01
N ILE A 50 -3.42 -10.10 -16.82
CA ILE A 50 -3.00 -10.69 -15.55
C ILE A 50 -4.02 -11.69 -15.04
N SER A 51 -3.56 -12.87 -14.64
CA SER A 51 -4.37 -13.89 -14.00
C SER A 51 -4.38 -13.69 -12.47
N VAL A 52 -5.54 -13.27 -11.93
CA VAL A 52 -5.72 -13.08 -10.47
C VAL A 52 -5.47 -14.38 -9.71
N SER A 53 -5.90 -15.54 -10.23
CA SER A 53 -5.66 -16.84 -9.59
C SER A 53 -4.17 -17.20 -9.53
N ARG A 54 -3.37 -16.82 -10.53
CA ARG A 54 -1.92 -17.00 -10.50
C ARG A 54 -1.27 -16.08 -9.47
N LEU A 55 -1.71 -14.80 -9.40
CA LEU A 55 -1.24 -13.87 -8.36
C LEU A 55 -1.58 -14.38 -6.96
N GLN A 56 -2.78 -14.93 -6.76
CA GLN A 56 -3.18 -15.52 -5.49
C GLN A 56 -2.26 -16.67 -5.08
N SER A 57 -1.94 -17.57 -6.00
CA SER A 57 -1.01 -18.68 -5.71
C SER A 57 0.40 -18.20 -5.37
N LEU A 58 0.88 -17.13 -6.03
CA LEU A 58 2.17 -16.52 -5.74
C LEU A 58 2.17 -15.79 -4.40
N LEU A 59 1.04 -15.15 -4.01
CA LEU A 59 0.87 -14.56 -2.69
C LEU A 59 0.91 -15.62 -1.60
N GLU A 60 0.16 -16.71 -1.73
CA GLU A 60 0.16 -17.81 -0.77
C GLU A 60 1.54 -18.44 -0.61
N LEU A 61 2.28 -18.61 -1.71
CA LEU A 61 3.66 -19.10 -1.66
C LEU A 61 4.55 -18.12 -0.88
N SER A 62 4.43 -16.82 -1.13
CA SER A 62 5.23 -15.79 -0.49
C SER A 62 4.91 -15.65 1.00
N LEU A 63 3.64 -15.81 1.39
CA LEU A 63 3.22 -15.85 2.79
C LEU A 63 3.82 -17.07 3.52
N LYS A 64 3.83 -18.25 2.88
CA LYS A 64 4.43 -19.45 3.45
C LYS A 64 5.94 -19.37 3.60
N LEU A 65 6.63 -18.64 2.72
CA LEU A 65 8.08 -18.43 2.76
C LEU A 65 8.52 -17.34 3.74
N SER A 66 7.59 -16.51 4.20
CA SER A 66 7.84 -15.37 5.07
C SER A 66 7.56 -15.68 6.53
N THR A 67 7.88 -14.73 7.42
CA THR A 67 7.51 -14.79 8.84
C THR A 67 5.99 -14.78 9.06
N ALA A 68 5.20 -14.45 8.04
CA ALA A 68 3.75 -14.48 8.07
C ALA A 68 3.16 -15.90 8.09
N SER A 69 3.96 -16.95 7.83
CA SER A 69 3.52 -18.35 7.84
C SER A 69 2.94 -18.80 9.19
N THR A 70 3.33 -18.15 10.28
CA THR A 70 2.84 -18.44 11.65
C THR A 70 1.53 -17.72 12.00
N ASP A 71 1.04 -16.85 11.14
CA ASP A 71 -0.20 -16.09 11.37
C ASP A 71 -1.42 -16.95 11.03
N PRO A 72 -2.36 -17.19 11.96
CA PRO A 72 -3.55 -17.99 11.70
C PRO A 72 -4.55 -17.32 10.75
N HIS A 73 -4.39 -16.01 10.47
CA HIS A 73 -5.30 -15.23 9.63
C HIS A 73 -4.76 -14.95 8.23
N ASN A 74 -3.68 -15.61 7.82
CA ASN A 74 -3.09 -15.43 6.49
C ASN A 74 -3.98 -15.98 5.35
N ASP A 75 -4.79 -17.01 5.62
CA ASP A 75 -5.70 -17.62 4.64
C ASP A 75 -6.86 -16.70 4.23
N ASP A 76 -7.18 -15.69 5.06
CA ASP A 76 -8.22 -14.70 4.77
C ASP A 76 -7.74 -13.59 3.81
N LEU A 77 -6.44 -13.57 3.49
CA LEU A 77 -5.85 -12.58 2.60
C LEU A 77 -5.96 -12.99 1.14
N THR A 78 -6.49 -12.12 0.30
CA THR A 78 -6.69 -12.38 -1.12
C THR A 78 -6.13 -11.26 -1.99
N CYS A 79 -5.86 -11.59 -3.26
CA CYS A 79 -5.43 -10.62 -4.27
C CYS A 79 -6.64 -10.04 -5.01
N SER A 80 -6.62 -8.76 -5.27
CA SER A 80 -7.56 -8.09 -6.15
C SER A 80 -6.82 -7.16 -7.13
N LEU A 81 -7.46 -6.86 -8.26
CA LEU A 81 -6.98 -5.88 -9.22
C LEU A 81 -8.02 -4.77 -9.34
N GLU A 82 -7.61 -3.56 -9.04
CA GLU A 82 -8.46 -2.38 -9.15
C GLU A 82 -8.49 -1.88 -10.60
N ARG A 83 -9.64 -1.30 -10.99
CA ARG A 83 -9.85 -0.80 -12.35
C ARG A 83 -9.14 0.53 -12.62
N GLN A 84 -8.81 1.26 -11.56
CA GLN A 84 -8.21 2.59 -11.63
C GLN A 84 -6.82 2.59 -11.03
N GLY A 85 -5.91 3.37 -11.61
CA GLY A 85 -4.62 3.67 -10.99
C GLY A 85 -4.79 4.46 -9.69
N ILE A 86 -3.82 4.34 -8.78
CA ILE A 86 -3.89 5.00 -7.46
C ILE A 86 -4.07 6.51 -7.57
N ILE A 87 -3.40 7.16 -8.52
CA ILE A 87 -3.47 8.61 -8.72
C ILE A 87 -4.90 9.03 -9.07
N HIS A 88 -5.56 8.33 -10.02
CA HIS A 88 -6.93 8.62 -10.41
C HIS A 88 -7.93 8.35 -9.26
N GLN A 89 -7.67 7.31 -8.47
CA GLN A 89 -8.50 7.00 -7.32
C GLN A 89 -8.39 8.08 -6.23
N LEU A 90 -7.19 8.58 -5.94
CA LEU A 90 -6.97 9.68 -5.00
C LEU A 90 -7.60 10.99 -5.51
N LEU A 91 -7.43 11.32 -6.79
CA LEU A 91 -8.08 12.48 -7.40
C LEU A 91 -9.60 12.38 -7.34
N SER A 92 -10.18 11.21 -7.63
CA SER A 92 -11.63 11.01 -7.54
C SER A 92 -12.16 11.18 -6.11
N ILE A 93 -11.42 10.72 -5.11
CA ILE A 93 -11.78 10.90 -3.70
C ILE A 93 -11.69 12.38 -3.31
N HIS A 94 -10.64 13.07 -3.76
CA HIS A 94 -10.46 14.50 -3.47
C HIS A 94 -11.59 15.33 -4.08
N VAL A 95 -11.93 15.12 -5.33
CA VAL A 95 -13.02 15.80 -6.04
C VAL A 95 -14.38 15.49 -5.41
N THR A 96 -14.65 14.22 -5.08
CA THR A 96 -15.92 13.81 -4.47
C THR A 96 -16.01 14.19 -3.00
N GLY A 97 -14.89 14.17 -2.27
CA GLY A 97 -14.77 14.53 -0.85
C GLY A 97 -14.90 16.04 -0.62
N GLY A 98 -14.41 16.86 -1.55
CA GLY A 98 -14.57 18.33 -1.51
C GLY A 98 -16.03 18.80 -1.52
N ALA A 99 -16.93 18.03 -2.12
CA ALA A 99 -18.38 18.29 -2.07
C ALA A 99 -19.01 18.05 -0.67
N LYS A 100 -18.28 17.44 0.27
CA LYS A 100 -18.74 17.12 1.64
C LYS A 100 -17.88 17.72 2.76
N GLY A 101 -17.19 18.84 2.50
CA GLY A 101 -16.60 19.67 3.56
C GLY A 101 -15.18 19.35 3.97
N TYR A 102 -14.38 18.71 3.15
CA TYR A 102 -12.95 18.52 3.37
C TYR A 102 -12.12 19.05 2.19
N ALA A 103 -12.11 20.37 2.04
CA ALA A 103 -11.10 21.06 1.23
C ALA A 103 -10.16 21.80 2.20
N PRO A 104 -8.82 21.60 2.15
CA PRO A 104 -7.91 22.56 2.76
C PRO A 104 -8.10 23.89 2.02
N ALA A 105 -8.29 24.98 2.79
CA ALA A 105 -8.65 26.29 2.30
C ALA A 105 -7.62 27.00 1.38
N ASP A 106 -6.47 26.37 1.10
CA ASP A 106 -5.33 26.97 0.41
C ASP A 106 -4.83 26.17 -0.82
N ALA A 107 -5.60 25.21 -1.33
CA ALA A 107 -5.23 24.50 -2.55
C ALA A 107 -6.02 25.04 -3.74
N ASP A 108 -5.53 26.14 -4.34
CA ASP A 108 -5.87 26.56 -5.70
C ASP A 108 -5.28 25.56 -6.73
N LEU A 109 -5.63 24.29 -6.61
CA LEU A 109 -5.45 23.32 -7.67
C LEU A 109 -6.74 23.30 -8.46
N ASP A 110 -6.76 24.02 -9.59
CA ASP A 110 -7.76 23.85 -10.65
C ASP A 110 -7.66 22.40 -11.19
N LEU A 111 -8.13 21.45 -10.40
CA LEU A 111 -8.26 20.06 -10.83
C LEU A 111 -9.52 19.98 -11.68
N ASP A 112 -9.31 19.95 -13.01
CA ASP A 112 -10.37 19.67 -13.97
C ASP A 112 -11.16 18.44 -13.52
N GLU A 113 -12.48 18.54 -13.33
CA GLU A 113 -13.37 17.41 -13.01
C GLU A 113 -13.20 16.25 -14.02
N ASN A 114 -12.73 16.56 -15.23
CA ASN A 114 -12.40 15.57 -16.26
C ASN A 114 -11.12 14.78 -15.95
N ALA A 115 -10.21 15.28 -15.14
CA ALA A 115 -8.99 14.58 -14.76
C ALA A 115 -9.26 13.39 -13.80
N ALA A 116 -10.39 13.41 -13.09
CA ALA A 116 -10.82 12.31 -12.23
C ALA A 116 -11.43 11.12 -12.99
N GLN A 117 -11.79 11.32 -14.27
CA GLN A 117 -12.37 10.28 -15.13
C GLN A 117 -11.31 9.69 -16.03
N MET A 118 -10.88 8.47 -15.72
CA MET A 118 -9.93 7.74 -16.54
C MET A 118 -10.56 7.33 -17.87
N THR A 119 -9.88 7.63 -18.98
CA THR A 119 -10.35 7.17 -20.29
C THR A 119 -10.16 5.65 -20.43
N PRO A 120 -11.02 4.96 -21.21
CA PRO A 120 -10.86 3.51 -21.44
C PRO A 120 -9.50 3.12 -22.03
N LYS A 121 -8.85 4.03 -22.77
CA LYS A 121 -7.50 3.82 -23.33
C LYS A 121 -6.40 3.89 -22.26
N GLU A 122 -6.57 4.72 -21.25
CA GLU A 122 -5.64 4.82 -20.11
C GLU A 122 -5.77 3.60 -19.21
N ALA A 123 -7.00 3.14 -18.95
CA ALA A 123 -7.25 1.90 -18.21
C ALA A 123 -6.55 0.68 -18.83
N LEU A 124 -6.49 0.60 -20.16
CA LEU A 124 -5.80 -0.48 -20.89
C LEU A 124 -4.26 -0.39 -20.80
N ARG A 125 -3.69 0.75 -20.38
CA ARG A 125 -2.23 0.95 -20.24
C ARG A 125 -1.73 0.66 -18.84
N LEU A 126 -2.61 0.56 -17.85
CA LEU A 126 -2.22 0.29 -16.46
C LEU A 126 -1.52 -1.06 -16.35
N THR A 127 -0.45 -1.05 -15.58
CA THR A 127 0.30 -2.27 -15.22
C THR A 127 -0.29 -2.89 -13.95
N GLY A 128 0.07 -4.14 -13.70
CA GLY A 128 -0.29 -4.81 -12.46
C GLY A 128 0.21 -4.08 -11.21
N PHE A 129 1.38 -3.47 -11.26
CA PHE A 129 1.91 -2.69 -10.14
C PHE A 129 1.03 -1.48 -9.77
N GLU A 130 0.33 -0.91 -10.73
CA GLU A 130 -0.57 0.24 -10.53
C GLU A 130 -1.97 -0.17 -10.09
N THR A 131 -2.38 -1.40 -10.40
CA THR A 131 -3.75 -1.89 -10.16
C THR A 131 -3.84 -2.91 -9.03
N PHE A 132 -2.73 -3.49 -8.61
CA PHE A 132 -2.69 -4.50 -7.56
C PHE A 132 -3.15 -3.95 -6.22
N ALA A 133 -4.05 -4.69 -5.58
CA ALA A 133 -4.51 -4.45 -4.23
C ALA A 133 -4.64 -5.77 -3.48
N LEU A 134 -4.49 -5.71 -2.17
CA LEU A 134 -4.85 -6.80 -1.28
C LEU A 134 -6.33 -6.66 -0.91
N ASP A 135 -7.00 -7.76 -0.72
CA ASP A 135 -8.34 -7.83 -0.12
C ASP A 135 -8.34 -8.77 1.07
N TYR A 136 -9.28 -8.59 1.97
CA TYR A 136 -9.38 -9.36 3.19
C TYR A 136 -10.80 -9.84 3.42
N ASN A 137 -10.96 -11.14 3.62
CA ASN A 137 -12.26 -11.75 3.90
C ASN A 137 -12.51 -11.79 5.41
N ALA A 138 -13.25 -10.81 5.92
CA ALA A 138 -13.61 -10.74 7.32
C ALA A 138 -14.86 -11.60 7.61
N PRO A 139 -14.74 -12.71 8.37
CA PRO A 139 -15.89 -13.53 8.75
C PRO A 139 -16.78 -12.78 9.75
N TRP A 140 -18.05 -13.18 9.80
CA TRP A 140 -18.93 -12.72 10.87
C TRP A 140 -18.46 -13.30 12.23
N PRO A 141 -18.46 -12.56 13.35
CA PRO A 141 -18.99 -11.21 13.57
C PRO A 141 -17.97 -10.07 13.35
N VAL A 142 -16.73 -10.34 13.02
CA VAL A 142 -15.66 -9.34 12.86
C VAL A 142 -15.93 -8.37 11.70
N SER A 143 -16.69 -8.81 10.69
CA SER A 143 -17.15 -7.98 9.57
C SER A 143 -17.97 -6.74 9.98
N LEU A 144 -18.46 -6.68 11.22
CA LEU A 144 -19.10 -5.50 11.78
C LEU A 144 -18.10 -4.35 11.98
N VAL A 145 -16.88 -4.68 12.41
CA VAL A 145 -15.79 -3.70 12.61
C VAL A 145 -14.98 -3.55 11.34
N LEU A 146 -14.55 -4.68 10.74
CA LEU A 146 -13.87 -4.71 9.44
C LEU A 146 -14.89 -4.64 8.29
N SER A 147 -15.60 -3.53 8.21
CA SER A 147 -16.57 -3.28 7.15
C SER A 147 -15.88 -3.15 5.78
N ARG A 148 -16.63 -3.34 4.69
CA ARG A 148 -16.10 -3.15 3.32
C ARG A 148 -15.51 -1.75 3.14
N ARG A 149 -16.10 -0.74 3.76
CA ARG A 149 -15.58 0.64 3.74
C ARG A 149 -14.21 0.74 4.42
N ALA A 150 -14.04 0.11 5.58
CA ALA A 150 -12.76 0.06 6.27
C ALA A 150 -11.70 -0.67 5.43
N ILE A 151 -12.04 -1.81 4.84
CA ILE A 151 -11.15 -2.57 3.95
C ILE A 151 -10.72 -1.71 2.75
N THR A 152 -11.62 -0.94 2.13
CA THR A 152 -11.27 -0.02 1.03
C THR A 152 -10.26 1.04 1.47
N LYS A 153 -10.38 1.60 2.69
CA LYS A 153 -9.37 2.52 3.23
C LYS A 153 -8.00 1.85 3.40
N TYR A 154 -7.98 0.62 3.94
CA TYR A 154 -6.74 -0.18 4.02
C TYR A 154 -6.15 -0.46 2.65
N GLN A 155 -6.96 -0.77 1.65
CA GLN A 155 -6.50 -0.98 0.27
C GLN A 155 -5.83 0.27 -0.31
N LEU A 156 -6.38 1.46 -0.06
CA LEU A 156 -5.78 2.73 -0.49
C LEU A 156 -4.42 2.95 0.17
N LEU A 157 -4.34 2.80 1.49
CA LEU A 157 -3.08 2.93 2.23
C LEU A 157 -2.04 1.91 1.74
N PHE A 158 -2.44 0.65 1.56
CA PHE A 158 -1.57 -0.39 1.03
C PHE A 158 -1.04 -0.03 -0.35
N ARG A 159 -1.92 0.34 -1.29
CA ARG A 159 -1.53 0.68 -2.67
C ARG A 159 -0.54 1.84 -2.70
N HIS A 160 -0.73 2.84 -1.83
CA HIS A 160 0.19 3.98 -1.72
C HIS A 160 1.59 3.51 -1.29
N VAL A 161 1.68 2.76 -0.19
CA VAL A 161 2.97 2.27 0.32
C VAL A 161 3.60 1.25 -0.62
N PHE A 162 2.80 0.39 -1.23
CA PHE A 162 3.25 -0.57 -2.26
C PHE A 162 3.86 0.14 -3.47
N HIS A 163 3.23 1.21 -3.93
CA HIS A 163 3.77 2.02 -5.03
C HIS A 163 5.09 2.69 -4.67
N CYS A 164 5.21 3.26 -3.46
CA CYS A 164 6.47 3.80 -2.96
C CYS A 164 7.58 2.74 -2.94
N LYS A 165 7.29 1.54 -2.45
CA LYS A 165 8.24 0.41 -2.45
C LYS A 165 8.61 -0.06 -3.84
N HIS A 166 7.67 -0.07 -4.77
CA HIS A 166 7.96 -0.39 -6.18
C HIS A 166 8.91 0.64 -6.81
N VAL A 167 8.66 1.94 -6.60
CA VAL A 167 9.54 3.00 -7.13
C VAL A 167 10.92 2.95 -6.48
N GLU A 168 11.00 2.70 -5.15
CA GLU A 168 12.27 2.50 -4.45
C GLU A 168 13.08 1.38 -5.08
N ARG A 169 12.46 0.23 -5.34
CA ARG A 169 13.10 -0.92 -6.02
C ARG A 169 13.61 -0.56 -7.41
N ARG A 170 12.78 0.11 -8.23
CA ARG A 170 13.17 0.56 -9.58
C ARG A 170 14.36 1.53 -9.56
N LEU A 171 14.42 2.41 -8.57
CA LEU A 171 15.57 3.32 -8.38
C LEU A 171 16.83 2.55 -7.97
N CYS A 172 16.72 1.53 -7.12
CA CYS A 172 17.85 0.68 -6.75
C CYS A 172 18.37 -0.12 -7.97
N GLU A 173 17.49 -0.67 -8.79
CA GLU A 173 17.84 -1.37 -10.04
C GLU A 173 18.54 -0.42 -11.03
N ALA A 174 18.01 0.79 -11.21
CA ALA A 174 18.64 1.81 -12.05
C ALA A 174 20.01 2.22 -11.52
N TRP A 175 20.15 2.34 -10.21
CA TRP A 175 21.44 2.63 -9.58
C TRP A 175 22.46 1.53 -9.83
N GLN A 176 22.10 0.26 -9.69
CA GLN A 176 22.97 -0.88 -9.97
C GLN A 176 23.41 -0.89 -11.44
N THR A 177 22.47 -0.62 -12.38
CA THR A 177 22.75 -0.54 -13.81
C THR A 177 23.74 0.59 -14.11
N HIS A 178 23.56 1.77 -13.49
CA HIS A 178 24.49 2.89 -13.64
C HIS A 178 25.89 2.57 -13.10
N GLN A 179 25.99 1.87 -11.98
CA GLN A 179 27.27 1.43 -11.42
C GLN A 179 28.00 0.47 -12.35
N ALA A 180 27.28 -0.53 -12.90
CA ALA A 180 27.82 -1.49 -13.85
C ALA A 180 28.32 -0.79 -15.13
N THR A 181 27.53 0.15 -15.69
CA THR A 181 27.90 0.93 -16.87
C THR A 181 29.13 1.78 -16.61
N ARG A 182 29.24 2.43 -15.45
CA ARG A 182 30.39 3.22 -15.07
C ARG A 182 31.66 2.37 -14.93
N ALA A 183 31.55 1.21 -14.30
CA ALA A 183 32.66 0.28 -14.17
C ALA A 183 33.16 -0.22 -15.55
N ALA A 184 32.25 -0.53 -16.48
CA ALA A 184 32.60 -0.92 -17.85
C ALA A 184 33.25 0.23 -18.63
N ALA A 185 32.72 1.46 -18.54
CA ALA A 185 33.28 2.63 -19.22
C ALA A 185 34.69 2.97 -18.68
N ALA A 186 34.94 2.82 -17.39
CA ALA A 186 36.26 3.07 -16.80
C ALA A 186 37.33 2.07 -17.32
N GLN A 187 36.93 0.88 -17.75
CA GLN A 187 37.82 -0.12 -18.32
C GLN A 187 38.12 0.09 -19.79
N THR A 188 37.20 0.75 -20.54
CA THR A 188 37.30 0.89 -22.01
C THR A 188 37.83 2.26 -22.47
N THR A 189 37.58 3.33 -21.73
CA THR A 189 37.96 4.69 -22.14
C THR A 189 38.51 5.45 -20.93
N GLY A 190 39.80 5.69 -20.90
CA GLY A 190 40.52 6.38 -19.81
C GLY A 190 40.13 7.84 -19.54
N ALA A 191 39.13 8.40 -20.17
CA ALA A 191 38.58 9.74 -19.90
C ALA A 191 37.18 9.83 -20.55
N GLY A 192 36.14 9.37 -19.91
CA GLY A 192 34.79 9.45 -20.45
C GLY A 192 33.93 10.41 -19.68
N ASP A 193 33.00 11.00 -20.36
CA ASP A 193 31.90 11.89 -20.05
C ASP A 193 31.23 11.66 -18.64
N GLY A 194 32.01 11.81 -17.58
CA GLY A 194 31.59 11.62 -16.18
C GLY A 194 30.57 12.66 -15.70
N GLY A 195 30.38 13.73 -16.45
CA GLY A 195 29.52 14.86 -16.03
C GLY A 195 28.02 14.59 -16.10
N SER A 196 27.55 13.93 -17.16
CA SER A 196 26.13 13.64 -17.36
C SER A 196 25.67 12.47 -16.49
N LEU A 197 26.44 11.36 -16.53
CA LEU A 197 26.17 10.18 -15.67
C LEU A 197 26.29 10.52 -14.18
N GLY A 198 27.25 11.38 -13.79
CA GLY A 198 27.39 11.81 -12.40
C GLY A 198 26.18 12.59 -11.89
N ARG A 199 25.59 13.44 -12.72
CA ARG A 199 24.35 14.18 -12.35
C ARG A 199 23.15 13.25 -12.21
N ALA A 200 22.96 12.31 -13.13
CA ALA A 200 21.90 11.30 -13.04
C ALA A 200 22.04 10.44 -11.78
N TYR A 201 23.26 10.04 -11.42
CA TYR A 201 23.56 9.32 -10.20
C TYR A 201 23.16 10.11 -8.94
N VAL A 202 23.57 11.37 -8.84
CA VAL A 202 23.22 12.24 -7.72
C VAL A 202 21.70 12.42 -7.60
N LEU A 203 21.01 12.56 -8.74
CA LEU A 203 19.55 12.69 -8.75
C LEU A 203 18.89 11.39 -8.23
N SER A 204 19.27 10.22 -8.75
CA SER A 204 18.75 8.93 -8.29
C SER A 204 18.98 8.73 -6.80
N GLN A 205 20.15 9.12 -6.29
CA GLN A 205 20.47 9.03 -4.86
C GLN A 205 19.57 9.94 -4.00
N ARG A 206 19.31 11.16 -4.46
CA ARG A 206 18.40 12.10 -3.77
C ARG A 206 16.96 11.58 -3.77
N MET A 207 16.50 11.03 -4.89
CA MET A 207 15.16 10.45 -5.00
C MET A 207 15.01 9.24 -4.07
N LEU A 208 16.02 8.36 -4.03
CA LEU A 208 16.03 7.20 -3.14
C LEU A 208 15.98 7.63 -1.67
N HIS A 209 16.83 8.58 -1.29
CA HIS A 209 16.85 9.13 0.08
C HIS A 209 15.51 9.77 0.46
N PHE A 210 14.89 10.51 -0.46
CA PHE A 210 13.56 11.08 -0.23
C PHE A 210 12.52 9.99 0.03
N LEU A 211 12.46 8.95 -0.82
CA LEU A 211 11.49 7.86 -0.65
C LEU A 211 11.69 7.07 0.64
N GLN A 212 12.94 6.83 1.03
CA GLN A 212 13.25 6.15 2.29
C GLN A 212 12.79 6.98 3.50
N ASN A 213 13.07 8.28 3.52
CA ASN A 213 12.62 9.17 4.57
C ASN A 213 11.09 9.30 4.59
N PHE A 214 10.46 9.38 3.41
CA PHE A 214 9.01 9.45 3.30
C PHE A 214 8.34 8.19 3.81
N THR A 215 8.84 7.01 3.44
CA THR A 215 8.33 5.73 3.96
C THR A 215 8.52 5.63 5.47
N TYR A 216 9.68 6.06 5.98
CA TYR A 216 9.94 6.11 7.41
C TYR A 216 8.95 7.03 8.14
N TYR A 217 8.71 8.24 7.60
CA TYR A 217 7.73 9.18 8.13
C TYR A 217 6.34 8.54 8.21
N LEU A 218 5.85 7.95 7.11
CA LEU A 218 4.54 7.30 7.08
C LEU A 218 4.42 6.19 8.14
N MET A 219 5.45 5.36 8.30
CA MET A 219 5.38 4.25 9.26
C MET A 219 5.53 4.70 10.70
N CYS A 220 6.54 5.52 11.01
CA CYS A 220 6.91 5.85 12.38
C CYS A 220 6.16 7.05 12.95
N GLU A 221 5.83 8.05 12.11
CA GLU A 221 5.21 9.29 12.58
C GLU A 221 3.69 9.31 12.36
N VAL A 222 3.18 8.57 11.36
CA VAL A 222 1.75 8.53 11.07
C VAL A 222 1.11 7.24 11.59
N VAL A 223 1.56 6.08 11.14
CA VAL A 223 0.89 4.80 11.43
C VAL A 223 1.06 4.41 12.89
N GLU A 224 2.29 4.40 13.43
CA GLU A 224 2.56 3.91 14.78
C GLU A 224 1.85 4.72 15.89
N PRO A 225 1.89 6.06 15.94
CA PRO A 225 1.21 6.82 16.98
C PRO A 225 -0.31 6.64 16.93
N ASN A 226 -0.89 6.65 15.72
CA ASN A 226 -2.32 6.45 15.53
C ASN A 226 -2.74 5.02 15.91
N TRP A 227 -1.88 4.02 15.64
CA TRP A 227 -2.11 2.65 16.06
C TRP A 227 -2.10 2.50 17.59
N HIS A 228 -1.16 3.10 18.29
CA HIS A 228 -1.11 3.07 19.75
C HIS A 228 -2.33 3.72 20.39
N ALA A 229 -2.77 4.86 19.84
CA ALA A 229 -4.00 5.51 20.28
C ALA A 229 -5.23 4.61 20.06
N PHE A 230 -5.29 3.95 18.92
CA PHE A 230 -6.33 2.98 18.57
C PHE A 230 -6.30 1.74 19.50
N GLU A 231 -5.13 1.14 19.76
CA GLU A 231 -5.01 0.00 20.70
C GLU A 231 -5.49 0.35 22.11
N THR A 232 -5.22 1.57 22.57
CA THR A 232 -5.71 2.06 23.87
C THR A 232 -7.24 2.16 23.84
N ALA A 233 -7.80 2.80 22.83
CA ALA A 233 -9.26 2.92 22.67
C ALA A 233 -9.94 1.53 22.53
N LEU A 234 -9.27 0.57 21.88
CA LEU A 234 -9.76 -0.80 21.74
C LEU A 234 -9.87 -1.54 23.08
N ARG A 235 -8.93 -1.29 24.02
CA ARG A 235 -8.96 -1.89 25.36
C ARG A 235 -10.06 -1.28 26.25
N ASP A 236 -10.32 0.01 26.07
CA ASP A 236 -11.26 0.75 26.91
C ASP A 236 -12.71 0.66 26.40
N ALA A 237 -12.93 0.17 25.18
CA ALA A 237 -14.24 0.12 24.54
C ALA A 237 -15.22 -0.82 25.27
N GLN A 238 -16.42 -0.32 25.52
CA GLN A 238 -17.50 -1.04 26.19
C GLN A 238 -18.60 -1.49 25.23
N SER A 239 -18.62 -0.95 24.01
CA SER A 239 -19.61 -1.26 22.97
C SER A 239 -18.96 -1.55 21.64
N VAL A 240 -19.68 -2.22 20.72
CA VAL A 240 -19.22 -2.48 19.36
C VAL A 240 -19.17 -1.17 18.55
N ASP A 241 -20.10 -0.26 18.82
CA ASP A 241 -20.15 1.04 18.14
C ASP A 241 -18.90 1.88 18.46
N GLU A 242 -18.46 1.88 19.73
CA GLU A 242 -17.20 2.52 20.13
C GLU A 242 -15.97 1.91 19.44
N LEU A 243 -15.98 0.58 19.22
CA LEU A 243 -14.91 -0.09 18.46
C LEU A 243 -14.90 0.34 17.01
N VAL A 244 -16.06 0.42 16.37
CA VAL A 244 -16.21 0.86 14.97
C VAL A 244 -15.73 2.31 14.84
N ASP A 245 -16.19 3.19 15.74
CA ASP A 245 -15.81 4.61 15.73
C ASP A 245 -14.31 4.82 15.99
N ALA A 246 -13.71 4.02 16.89
CA ALA A 246 -12.27 4.08 17.15
C ALA A 246 -11.47 3.61 15.93
N HIS A 247 -11.92 2.56 15.26
CA HIS A 247 -11.30 2.03 14.05
C HIS A 247 -11.42 2.99 12.87
N GLU A 248 -12.60 3.60 12.67
CA GLU A 248 -12.77 4.62 11.63
C GLU A 248 -11.91 5.85 11.88
N ARG A 249 -11.83 6.34 13.12
CA ARG A 249 -10.95 7.47 13.50
C ARG A 249 -9.48 7.16 13.21
N PHE A 250 -9.02 5.95 13.50
CA PHE A 250 -7.66 5.51 13.17
C PHE A 250 -7.39 5.60 11.68
N LEU A 251 -8.27 5.00 10.87
CA LEU A 251 -8.10 4.99 9.41
C LEU A 251 -8.19 6.41 8.82
N ASP A 252 -9.10 7.24 9.31
CA ASP A 252 -9.24 8.62 8.85
C ASP A 252 -8.03 9.48 9.26
N ALA A 253 -7.44 9.24 10.42
CA ALA A 253 -6.20 9.90 10.82
C ALA A 253 -5.03 9.51 9.90
N CYS A 254 -4.87 8.21 9.58
CA CYS A 254 -3.84 7.75 8.63
C CYS A 254 -4.05 8.26 7.19
N MET A 255 -5.29 8.60 6.80
CA MET A 255 -5.61 9.10 5.46
C MET A 255 -5.48 10.62 5.31
N LYS A 256 -5.40 11.35 6.42
CA LYS A 256 -5.27 12.82 6.42
C LYS A 256 -3.87 13.32 6.13
N GLU A 257 -2.87 12.56 6.53
CA GLU A 257 -1.45 12.86 6.38
C GLU A 257 -0.91 12.35 5.03
#